data_f211a9e49f2ba49b98bac41cf8b7b489
#
_entry.id   f211a9e49f2ba49b98bac41cf8b7b489
#
_cell.length_a   1.000
_cell.length_b   1.000
_cell.length_c   1.000
_cell.angle_alpha   90.00
_cell.angle_beta   90.00
_cell.angle_gamma   90.00
#
_symmetry.space_group_name_H-M   'P 1'
#
loop_
_entity.id
_entity.type
_entity.pdbx_description
1 polymer ?
#
loop_
_entity_poly.entity_id
_entity_poly.type
_entity_poly.pdbx_seq_one_letter_code
_entity_poly.pdbx_strand_id
1 'polypeptide(L)'
;MSTITLERPPLAGCILRVARPTDQMEAVVDFYRDGLGFPELTRFTDHDGFDGVILGFPGAPYHLEFTSARGHLAGRAPTQDNLLVVYMPDARAWSRMIGVMARRGHRPVPSFNPYWDREGVTFEDPDGYRVVLHQGLWPV
;
A
#
# COMPACT_ATOMS: atom_id res chain seq x y z
N MET A 1 36.77 -23.04 -19.98
CA MET A 1 36.09 -22.38 -18.86
C MET A 1 34.69 -21.98 -19.30
N SER A 2 33.70 -22.51 -18.64
CA SER A 2 32.31 -22.17 -18.99
C SER A 2 32.07 -20.69 -18.65
N THR A 3 31.52 -19.97 -19.61
CA THR A 3 31.06 -18.60 -19.36
C THR A 3 29.84 -18.71 -18.48
N ILE A 4 29.95 -18.21 -17.26
CA ILE A 4 28.77 -18.09 -16.41
C ILE A 4 27.94 -16.95 -16.97
N THR A 5 26.85 -17.31 -17.64
CA THR A 5 25.86 -16.32 -18.02
C THR A 5 25.15 -15.90 -16.74
N LEU A 6 25.40 -14.67 -16.32
CA LEU A 6 24.65 -14.08 -15.21
C LEU A 6 23.26 -13.79 -15.70
N GLU A 7 22.39 -14.80 -15.63
CA GLU A 7 20.98 -14.59 -15.88
C GLU A 7 20.41 -13.71 -14.76
N ARG A 8 19.53 -12.80 -15.14
CA ARG A 8 18.81 -12.02 -14.12
C ARG A 8 18.01 -12.99 -13.26
N PRO A 9 17.96 -12.78 -11.94
CA PRO A 9 17.07 -13.54 -11.08
C PRO A 9 15.65 -13.52 -11.66
N PRO A 10 14.92 -14.67 -11.63
CA PRO A 10 13.64 -14.76 -12.33
C PRO A 10 12.61 -13.69 -11.97
N LEU A 11 12.62 -13.17 -10.74
CA LEU A 11 11.68 -12.13 -10.31
C LEU A 11 12.17 -10.70 -10.58
N ALA A 12 13.42 -10.54 -11.03
CA ALA A 12 13.92 -9.21 -11.38
C ALA A 12 13.16 -8.68 -12.59
N GLY A 13 12.68 -7.47 -12.51
CA GLY A 13 11.88 -6.86 -13.59
C GLY A 13 10.43 -7.32 -13.65
N CYS A 14 10.00 -8.18 -12.74
CA CYS A 14 8.60 -8.55 -12.62
C CYS A 14 7.82 -7.50 -11.85
N ILE A 15 6.50 -7.49 -12.02
CA ILE A 15 5.61 -6.58 -11.31
C ILE A 15 5.03 -7.30 -10.10
N LEU A 16 5.09 -6.65 -8.94
CA LEU A 16 4.54 -7.19 -7.70
C LEU A 16 3.13 -6.61 -7.48
N ARG A 17 2.18 -7.50 -7.22
CA ARG A 17 0.86 -7.11 -6.76
C ARG A 17 0.70 -7.51 -5.31
N VAL A 18 0.22 -6.58 -4.47
CA VAL A 18 -0.29 -6.91 -3.15
C VAL A 18 -1.80 -6.90 -3.26
N ALA A 19 -2.43 -8.06 -3.08
CA ALA A 19 -3.87 -8.20 -3.17
C ALA A 19 -4.44 -8.43 -1.77
N ARG A 20 -5.45 -7.64 -1.39
CA ARG A 20 -6.11 -7.74 -0.08
C ARG A 20 -7.62 -7.73 -0.26
N PRO A 21 -8.32 -8.59 0.49
CA PRO A 21 -9.77 -8.50 0.54
C PRO A 21 -10.19 -7.33 1.42
N THR A 22 -11.37 -6.77 1.14
CA THR A 22 -11.95 -5.74 1.99
C THR A 22 -13.47 -5.86 2.00
N ASP A 23 -14.05 -5.57 3.15
CA ASP A 23 -15.51 -5.43 3.29
C ASP A 23 -15.95 -3.98 3.14
N GLN A 24 -15.01 -3.06 2.89
CA GLN A 24 -15.22 -1.61 2.89
C GLN A 24 -14.54 -0.97 1.70
N MET A 25 -14.89 -1.39 0.48
CA MET A 25 -14.17 -0.98 -0.74
C MET A 25 -14.00 0.53 -0.86
N GLU A 26 -15.09 1.30 -0.70
CA GLU A 26 -14.99 2.74 -0.92
C GLU A 26 -14.18 3.45 0.17
N ALA A 27 -14.23 2.99 1.42
CA ALA A 27 -13.41 3.55 2.50
C ALA A 27 -11.93 3.26 2.28
N VAL A 28 -11.61 2.05 1.82
CA VAL A 28 -10.22 1.66 1.50
C VAL A 28 -9.70 2.45 0.31
N VAL A 29 -10.50 2.61 -0.74
CA VAL A 29 -10.13 3.42 -1.90
C VAL A 29 -9.92 4.88 -1.50
N ASP A 30 -10.75 5.43 -0.63
CA ASP A 30 -10.55 6.78 -0.12
C ASP A 30 -9.20 6.93 0.58
N PHE A 31 -8.84 5.94 1.39
CA PHE A 31 -7.55 5.97 2.11
C PHE A 31 -6.35 5.91 1.15
N TYR A 32 -6.34 4.96 0.22
CA TYR A 32 -5.17 4.73 -0.64
C TYR A 32 -5.13 5.62 -1.86
N ARG A 33 -6.27 5.92 -2.48
CA ARG A 33 -6.33 6.78 -3.67
C ARG A 33 -6.38 8.26 -3.29
N ASP A 34 -7.39 8.64 -2.51
CA ASP A 34 -7.64 10.05 -2.22
C ASP A 34 -6.73 10.57 -1.10
N GLY A 35 -6.36 9.70 -0.17
CA GLY A 35 -5.38 10.01 0.87
C GLY A 35 -3.95 9.89 0.38
N LEU A 36 -3.49 8.67 0.16
CA LEU A 36 -2.08 8.41 -0.20
C LEU A 36 -1.73 8.75 -1.64
N GLY A 37 -2.72 8.94 -2.50
CA GLY A 37 -2.46 9.41 -3.86
C GLY A 37 -2.12 8.33 -4.87
N PHE A 38 -2.43 7.07 -4.60
CA PHE A 38 -2.26 6.01 -5.59
C PHE A 38 -3.37 6.09 -6.64
N PRO A 39 -3.07 6.41 -7.90
CA PRO A 39 -4.11 6.48 -8.94
C PRO A 39 -4.83 5.17 -9.14
N GLU A 40 -6.10 5.24 -9.52
CA GLU A 40 -6.86 4.06 -9.90
C GLU A 40 -6.43 3.63 -11.30
N LEU A 41 -5.87 2.42 -11.40
CA LEU A 41 -5.45 1.87 -12.69
C LEU A 41 -6.61 1.23 -13.43
N THR A 42 -7.44 0.48 -12.70
CA THR A 42 -8.63 -0.14 -13.27
C THR A 42 -9.57 -0.58 -12.14
N ARG A 43 -10.78 -0.89 -12.53
CA ARG A 43 -11.83 -1.34 -11.62
C ARG A 43 -12.65 -2.40 -12.35
N PHE A 44 -13.12 -3.41 -11.63
CA PHE A 44 -14.01 -4.40 -12.19
C PHE A 44 -15.15 -4.72 -11.21
N THR A 45 -16.27 -5.15 -11.78
CA THR A 45 -17.48 -5.48 -11.02
C THR A 45 -17.96 -6.85 -11.47
N ASP A 46 -18.30 -7.69 -10.50
CA ASP A 46 -18.89 -9.01 -10.72
C ASP A 46 -18.11 -9.87 -11.72
N HIS A 47 -16.79 -9.92 -11.54
CA HIS A 47 -15.95 -10.85 -12.28
C HIS A 47 -15.85 -12.14 -11.46
N ASP A 48 -16.59 -13.15 -11.86
CA ASP A 48 -16.72 -14.43 -11.12
C ASP A 48 -17.13 -14.22 -9.65
N GLY A 49 -18.00 -13.23 -9.41
CA GLY A 49 -18.47 -12.92 -8.06
C GLY A 49 -17.58 -11.97 -7.26
N PHE A 50 -16.54 -11.43 -7.88
CA PHE A 50 -15.63 -10.47 -7.23
C PHE A 50 -15.77 -9.09 -7.82
N ASP A 51 -15.77 -8.10 -6.94
CA ASP A 51 -15.55 -6.70 -7.30
C ASP A 51 -14.10 -6.34 -6.93
N GLY A 52 -13.47 -5.43 -7.66
CA GLY A 52 -12.09 -5.06 -7.36
C GLY A 52 -11.69 -3.70 -7.88
N VAL A 53 -10.70 -3.12 -7.22
CA VAL A 53 -10.05 -1.87 -7.61
C VAL A 53 -8.55 -2.08 -7.56
N ILE A 54 -7.85 -1.69 -8.63
CA ILE A 54 -6.39 -1.77 -8.70
C ILE A 54 -5.85 -0.36 -8.68
N LEU A 55 -4.98 -0.09 -7.72
CA LEU A 55 -4.38 1.23 -7.49
C LEU A 55 -2.86 1.15 -7.66
N GLY A 56 -2.27 2.17 -8.26
CA GLY A 56 -0.84 2.25 -8.42
C GLY A 56 -0.45 3.25 -9.50
N PHE A 57 0.85 3.46 -9.66
CA PHE A 57 1.34 4.36 -10.70
C PHE A 57 1.60 3.56 -11.98
N PRO A 58 1.17 4.06 -13.15
CA PRO A 58 1.46 3.39 -14.41
C PRO A 58 2.97 3.19 -14.59
N GLY A 59 3.38 1.98 -14.95
CA GLY A 59 4.78 1.66 -15.17
C GLY A 59 5.59 1.36 -13.91
N ALA A 60 5.02 1.53 -12.72
CA ALA A 60 5.71 1.15 -11.49
C ALA A 60 5.80 -0.38 -11.37
N PRO A 61 6.85 -0.91 -10.70
CA PRO A 61 7.02 -2.35 -10.58
C PRO A 61 6.13 -2.98 -9.50
N TYR A 62 5.16 -2.26 -8.98
CA TYR A 62 4.21 -2.74 -7.98
C TYR A 62 2.85 -2.05 -8.13
N HIS A 63 1.82 -2.71 -7.64
CA HIS A 63 0.51 -2.09 -7.47
C HIS A 63 -0.28 -2.82 -6.38
N LEU A 64 -1.37 -2.21 -5.95
CA LEU A 64 -2.25 -2.73 -4.91
C LEU A 64 -3.58 -3.11 -5.55
N GLU A 65 -4.17 -4.22 -5.10
CA GLU A 65 -5.51 -4.62 -5.50
C GLU A 65 -6.34 -4.85 -4.25
N PHE A 66 -7.55 -4.30 -4.24
CA PHE A 66 -8.54 -4.54 -3.19
C PHE A 66 -9.74 -5.22 -3.81
N THR A 67 -10.14 -6.34 -3.23
CA THR A 67 -11.24 -7.15 -3.75
C THR A 67 -12.30 -7.41 -2.68
N SER A 68 -13.54 -7.57 -3.12
CA SER A 68 -14.59 -8.11 -2.27
C SER A 68 -15.31 -9.22 -3.00
N ALA A 69 -15.58 -10.30 -2.30
CA ALA A 69 -16.33 -11.44 -2.82
C ALA A 69 -17.76 -11.37 -2.31
N ARG A 70 -18.72 -11.57 -3.20
CA ARG A 70 -20.13 -11.52 -2.84
C ARG A 70 -20.46 -12.63 -1.87
N GLY A 71 -21.12 -12.26 -0.76
CA GLY A 71 -21.51 -13.24 0.27
C GLY A 71 -20.36 -13.70 1.17
N HIS A 72 -19.18 -13.06 1.07
CA HIS A 72 -18.02 -13.40 1.88
C HIS A 72 -17.54 -12.17 2.66
N LEU A 73 -17.29 -12.34 3.94
CA LEU A 73 -16.69 -11.31 4.78
C LEU A 73 -15.20 -11.58 4.98
N ALA A 74 -14.40 -10.58 4.69
CA ALA A 74 -12.94 -10.69 4.82
C ALA A 74 -12.47 -10.50 6.26
N GLY A 75 -13.14 -9.61 7.01
CA GLY A 75 -12.72 -9.24 8.35
C GLY A 75 -11.55 -8.26 8.35
N ARG A 76 -10.98 -8.07 9.52
CA ARG A 76 -9.91 -7.10 9.75
C ARG A 76 -8.53 -7.74 9.59
N ALA A 77 -7.52 -6.88 9.46
CA ALA A 77 -6.12 -7.30 9.47
C ALA A 77 -5.83 -8.16 10.70
N PRO A 78 -5.06 -9.25 10.53
CA PRO A 78 -4.81 -10.19 11.63
C PRO A 78 -3.89 -9.61 12.71
N THR A 79 -3.01 -8.66 12.35
CA THR A 79 -2.10 -8.01 13.29
C THR A 79 -1.79 -6.58 12.87
N GLN A 80 -1.26 -5.80 13.81
CA GLN A 80 -0.77 -4.45 13.54
C GLN A 80 0.63 -4.45 12.89
N ASP A 81 1.23 -5.63 12.71
CA ASP A 81 2.57 -5.79 12.13
C ASP A 81 2.56 -5.91 10.61
N ASN A 82 1.38 -5.96 9.99
CA ASN A 82 1.28 -6.02 8.54
C ASN A 82 1.45 -4.62 7.97
N LEU A 83 2.63 -4.34 7.46
CA LEU A 83 3.02 -3.00 7.03
C LEU A 83 3.30 -2.93 5.54
N LEU A 84 2.85 -1.85 4.93
CA LEU A 84 3.44 -1.34 3.70
C LEU A 84 4.32 -0.16 4.11
N VAL A 85 5.58 -0.19 3.72
CA VAL A 85 6.52 0.88 4.05
C VAL A 85 6.90 1.62 2.78
N VAL A 86 6.65 2.93 2.77
CA VAL A 86 7.03 3.80 1.66
C VAL A 86 8.20 4.65 2.12
N TYR A 87 9.33 4.53 1.43
CA TYR A 87 10.51 5.34 1.69
C TYR A 87 10.43 6.61 0.87
N MET A 88 10.35 7.75 1.54
CA MET A 88 10.21 9.07 0.92
C MET A 88 11.47 9.89 1.18
N PRO A 89 12.36 10.04 0.18
CA PRO A 89 13.60 10.78 0.38
C PRO A 89 13.39 12.29 0.48
N ASP A 90 12.35 12.83 -0.15
CA ASP A 90 12.07 14.25 -0.14
C ASP A 90 11.25 14.60 1.11
N ALA A 91 11.86 15.33 2.03
CA ALA A 91 11.22 15.73 3.30
C ALA A 91 9.99 16.61 3.07
N ARG A 92 9.97 17.43 2.03
CA ARG A 92 8.82 18.28 1.72
C ARG A 92 7.65 17.45 1.21
N ALA A 93 7.92 16.50 0.33
CA ALA A 93 6.89 15.57 -0.16
C ALA A 93 6.33 14.74 1.00
N TRP A 94 7.19 14.27 1.90
CA TRP A 94 6.79 13.55 3.10
C TRP A 94 5.86 14.38 3.98
N SER A 95 6.23 15.64 4.28
CA SER A 95 5.39 16.54 5.06
C SER A 95 4.05 16.84 4.38
N ARG A 96 4.06 17.05 3.04
CA ARG A 96 2.82 17.29 2.28
C ARG A 96 1.88 16.09 2.36
N MET A 97 2.42 14.89 2.26
CA MET A 97 1.60 13.67 2.32
C MET A 97 0.92 13.52 3.68
N ILE A 98 1.64 13.78 4.75
CA ILE A 98 1.06 13.75 6.10
C ILE A 98 -0.06 14.79 6.21
N GLY A 99 0.14 15.98 5.65
CA GLY A 99 -0.88 17.02 5.62
C GLY A 99 -2.12 16.63 4.81
N VAL A 100 -1.94 15.97 3.67
CA VAL A 100 -3.06 15.47 2.87
C VAL A 100 -3.86 14.44 3.67
N MET A 101 -3.19 13.50 4.32
CA MET A 101 -3.85 12.49 5.12
C MET A 101 -4.67 13.11 6.25
N ALA A 102 -4.11 14.11 6.92
CA ALA A 102 -4.82 14.83 7.98
C ALA A 102 -6.08 15.54 7.45
N ARG A 103 -5.97 16.22 6.31
CA ARG A 103 -7.12 16.88 5.68
C ARG A 103 -8.21 15.91 5.25
N ARG A 104 -7.83 14.67 4.93
CA ARG A 104 -8.77 13.60 4.59
C ARG A 104 -9.32 12.88 5.82
N GLY A 105 -8.96 13.31 7.03
CA GLY A 105 -9.45 12.72 8.26
C GLY A 105 -8.69 11.49 8.74
N HIS A 106 -7.55 11.19 8.13
CA HIS A 106 -6.69 10.08 8.55
C HIS A 106 -5.66 10.59 9.54
N ARG A 107 -5.63 10.01 10.72
CA ARG A 107 -4.72 10.42 11.79
C ARG A 107 -3.61 9.40 11.98
N PRO A 108 -2.38 9.85 12.27
CA PRO A 108 -1.31 8.93 12.62
C PRO A 108 -1.65 8.09 13.84
N VAL A 109 -1.12 6.88 13.87
CA VAL A 109 -1.19 5.99 15.03
C VAL A 109 0.23 5.65 15.47
N PRO A 110 0.46 5.35 16.76
CA PRO A 110 1.76 4.82 17.20
C PRO A 110 2.03 3.48 16.53
N SER A 111 3.25 3.27 16.06
CA SER A 111 3.62 1.99 15.47
C SER A 111 3.70 0.92 16.54
N PHE A 112 3.35 -0.32 16.18
CA PHE A 112 3.55 -1.46 17.07
C PHE A 112 5.05 -1.66 17.34
N ASN A 113 5.89 -1.53 16.29
CA ASN A 113 7.34 -1.51 16.43
C ASN A 113 7.81 -0.05 16.49
N PRO A 114 8.35 0.42 17.64
CA PRO A 114 8.77 1.81 17.80
C PRO A 114 9.84 2.27 16.80
N TYR A 115 10.53 1.33 16.16
CA TYR A 115 11.50 1.65 15.12
C TYR A 115 10.90 2.58 14.06
N TRP A 116 9.64 2.31 13.67
CA TRP A 116 8.99 3.05 12.61
C TRP A 116 8.53 4.45 13.02
N ASP A 117 8.53 4.77 14.31
CA ASP A 117 8.17 6.11 14.80
C ASP A 117 9.36 7.08 14.78
N ARG A 118 10.59 6.60 14.63
CA ARG A 118 11.79 7.45 14.72
C ARG A 118 11.88 8.42 13.54
N GLU A 119 11.68 7.94 12.33
CA GLU A 119 11.77 8.74 11.10
C GLU A 119 10.56 8.50 10.22
N GLY A 120 9.47 8.03 10.79
CA GLY A 120 8.28 7.66 10.06
C GLY A 120 7.02 8.04 10.78
N VAL A 121 5.94 8.03 10.04
CA VAL A 121 4.58 8.21 10.53
C VAL A 121 3.75 7.06 10.02
N THR A 122 2.98 6.42 10.91
CA THR A 122 2.16 5.27 10.60
C THR A 122 0.69 5.66 10.53
N PHE A 123 0.01 5.22 9.49
CA PHE A 123 -1.44 5.35 9.32
C PHE A 123 -2.07 3.98 9.26
N GLU A 124 -3.24 3.84 9.87
CA GLU A 124 -4.01 2.59 9.82
C GLU A 124 -5.17 2.76 8.84
N ASP A 125 -5.30 1.82 7.91
CA ASP A 125 -6.41 1.85 6.96
C ASP A 125 -7.72 1.37 7.61
N PRO A 126 -8.87 1.49 6.91
CA PRO A 126 -10.14 1.08 7.49
C PRO A 126 -10.23 -0.39 7.92
N ASP A 127 -9.42 -1.26 7.32
CA ASP A 127 -9.40 -2.70 7.63
C ASP A 127 -8.39 -3.06 8.72
N GLY A 128 -7.60 -2.10 9.19
CA GLY A 128 -6.60 -2.34 10.22
C GLY A 128 -5.20 -2.63 9.70
N TYR A 129 -4.98 -2.64 8.38
CA TYR A 129 -3.64 -2.70 7.80
C TYR A 129 -2.96 -1.35 7.92
N ARG A 130 -1.65 -1.35 8.03
CA ARG A 130 -0.91 -0.12 8.30
C ARG A 130 0.07 0.23 7.19
N VAL A 131 0.21 1.54 6.98
CA VAL A 131 1.17 2.11 6.04
C VAL A 131 2.08 3.03 6.81
N VAL A 132 3.40 2.82 6.64
CA VAL A 132 4.42 3.70 7.22
C VAL A 132 4.95 4.58 6.10
N LEU A 133 4.89 5.89 6.33
CA LEU A 133 5.58 6.87 5.49
C LEU A 133 6.90 7.18 6.17
N HIS A 134 7.98 6.59 5.67
CA HIS A 134 9.31 6.72 6.26
C HIS A 134 10.09 7.79 5.50
N GLN A 135 10.57 8.80 6.22
CA GLN A 135 11.36 9.85 5.61
C GLN A 135 12.79 9.38 5.51
N GLY A 136 13.25 9.13 4.28
CA GLY A 136 14.59 8.65 4.04
C GLY A 136 14.70 7.82 2.78
N LEU A 137 15.92 7.39 2.51
CA LEU A 137 16.27 6.55 1.37
C LEU A 137 16.39 5.09 1.79
N TRP A 138 16.17 4.20 0.86
CA TRP A 138 16.56 2.81 0.98
C TRP A 138 17.54 2.45 -0.16
N PRO A 139 18.67 1.79 0.11
CA PRO A 139 19.17 1.47 1.45
C PRO A 139 19.65 2.71 2.20
N VAL A 140 19.59 2.63 3.53
CA VAL A 140 20.05 3.70 4.42
C VAL A 140 21.52 3.53 4.76
#